data_34ba7d279ddceaeffb30deb8381a6706
#
_entry.id   34ba7d279ddceaeffb30deb8381a6706
#
_cell.length_a   1.000
_cell.length_b   1.000
_cell.length_c   1.000
_cell.angle_alpha   90.00
_cell.angle_beta   90.00
_cell.angle_gamma   90.00
#
_symmetry.space_group_name_H-M   'P 1'
#
loop_
_entity.id
_entity.type
_entity.pdbx_description
1 polymer ?
#
loop_
_entity_poly.entity_id
_entity_poly.type
_entity_poly.pdbx_seq_one_letter_code
_entity_poly.pdbx_strand_id
1 'polypeptide(L)'
;AEHFPIPYTKKYWMTEAKDLETRWMGSREGSRLYQPSVEEVIQGCNTSETPVTYYSKEMRYPRKGGFKQFLSALVENQDIRYNQQVISIDVENRLLRTSKGDEYQFDRLISSLPLPEVIKMLKNVPVDVCNAVARLHCTCGYQISVGLKTKNIPPYLWWYIYDEDILPARVYSPSLKSPDNV
;
A
#
# COMPACT_ATOMS: atom_id res chain seq x y z
N ALA A 1 13.19 -14.80 13.59
CA ALA A 1 12.01 -14.73 12.72
C ALA A 1 10.70 -14.71 13.53
N GLU A 2 10.62 -15.48 14.63
CA GLU A 2 9.43 -15.69 15.44
C GLU A 2 8.90 -14.42 16.12
N HIS A 3 9.77 -13.51 16.54
CA HIS A 3 9.40 -12.31 17.31
C HIS A 3 9.13 -11.07 16.45
N PHE A 4 9.41 -11.09 15.16
CA PHE A 4 9.23 -9.92 14.30
C PHE A 4 8.70 -10.25 12.90
N PRO A 5 9.48 -10.86 11.98
CA PRO A 5 9.01 -10.99 10.59
C PRO A 5 7.74 -11.83 10.45
N ILE A 6 7.61 -12.92 11.19
CA ILE A 6 6.45 -13.81 11.08
C ILE A 6 5.18 -13.16 11.65
N PRO A 7 5.13 -12.68 12.91
CA PRO A 7 3.94 -12.01 13.44
C PRO A 7 3.54 -10.78 12.64
N TYR A 8 4.52 -9.95 12.25
CA TYR A 8 4.23 -8.76 11.47
C TYR A 8 3.69 -9.10 10.07
N THR A 9 4.26 -10.08 9.39
CA THR A 9 3.81 -10.53 8.08
C THR A 9 2.35 -11.01 8.14
N LYS A 10 2.05 -11.87 9.10
CA LYS A 10 0.69 -12.36 9.33
C LYS A 10 -0.29 -11.21 9.61
N LYS A 11 0.10 -10.29 10.47
CA LYS A 11 -0.71 -9.15 10.87
C LYS A 11 -0.93 -8.16 9.74
N TYR A 12 0.11 -7.89 8.95
CA TYR A 12 0.06 -6.89 7.87
C TYR A 12 -0.61 -7.42 6.59
N TRP A 13 -0.30 -8.67 6.23
CA TRP A 13 -0.80 -9.29 5.01
C TRP A 13 -2.02 -10.19 5.23
N MET A 14 -2.41 -10.43 6.48
CA MET A 14 -3.49 -11.36 6.85
C MET A 14 -3.30 -12.76 6.24
N THR A 15 -2.04 -13.18 6.11
CA THR A 15 -1.62 -14.43 5.47
C THR A 15 -0.37 -14.94 6.17
N GLU A 16 -0.26 -16.26 6.32
CA GLU A 16 0.93 -16.86 6.90
C GLU A 16 2.15 -16.62 6.00
N ALA A 17 3.30 -16.32 6.60
CA ALA A 17 4.52 -15.99 5.86
C ALA A 17 4.94 -17.10 4.87
N LYS A 18 4.69 -18.38 5.20
CA LYS A 18 4.98 -19.54 4.35
C LYS A 18 4.15 -19.58 3.05
N ASP A 19 3.00 -18.89 3.03
CA ASP A 19 2.07 -18.91 1.90
C ASP A 19 2.30 -17.70 0.96
N LEU A 20 3.28 -16.84 1.28
CA LEU A 20 3.63 -15.69 0.48
C LEU A 20 4.71 -16.01 -0.55
N GLU A 21 4.55 -15.48 -1.74
CA GLU A 21 5.58 -15.51 -2.79
C GLU A 21 6.75 -14.60 -2.42
N THR A 22 7.97 -15.07 -2.60
CA THR A 22 9.19 -14.34 -2.22
C THR A 22 9.98 -13.79 -3.40
N ARG A 23 9.64 -14.13 -4.64
CA ARG A 23 10.35 -13.65 -5.84
C ARG A 23 10.39 -12.13 -5.98
N TRP A 24 9.38 -11.44 -5.47
CA TRP A 24 9.30 -9.98 -5.46
C TRP A 24 10.36 -9.32 -4.55
N MET A 25 10.97 -10.06 -3.63
CA MET A 25 12.03 -9.53 -2.77
C MET A 25 13.34 -9.27 -3.51
N GLY A 26 13.44 -9.76 -4.74
CA GLY A 26 14.58 -9.52 -5.62
C GLY A 26 15.76 -10.44 -5.39
N SER A 27 16.64 -10.50 -6.38
CA SER A 27 17.97 -11.07 -6.27
C SER A 27 18.90 -10.07 -5.55
N ARG A 28 20.11 -10.51 -5.19
CA ARG A 28 21.11 -9.83 -4.35
C ARG A 28 21.27 -8.31 -4.54
N GLU A 29 21.06 -7.76 -5.73
CA GLU A 29 21.30 -6.35 -6.06
C GLU A 29 20.01 -5.50 -6.00
N GLY A 30 19.07 -5.77 -5.24
CA GLY A 30 17.81 -5.01 -5.10
C GLY A 30 16.95 -5.58 -3.99
N SER A 31 17.52 -6.48 -3.22
CA SER A 31 16.86 -7.10 -2.12
C SER A 31 16.43 -6.03 -1.09
N ARG A 32 15.16 -6.05 -0.74
CA ARG A 32 14.64 -5.28 0.40
C ARG A 32 15.05 -5.87 1.75
N LEU A 33 15.75 -7.01 1.73
CA LEU A 33 16.27 -7.63 2.93
C LEU A 33 17.64 -7.02 3.23
N TYR A 34 17.69 -6.22 4.26
CA TYR A 34 18.94 -5.74 4.82
C TYR A 34 19.63 -6.88 5.56
N GLN A 35 20.89 -7.10 5.23
CA GLN A 35 21.77 -8.05 5.94
C GLN A 35 22.85 -7.22 6.65
N PRO A 36 22.70 -6.99 7.97
CA PRO A 36 23.69 -6.25 8.73
C PRO A 36 25.01 -7.01 8.78
N SER A 37 26.12 -6.28 8.85
CA SER A 37 27.41 -6.86 9.21
C SER A 37 27.42 -7.30 10.68
N VAL A 38 28.39 -8.12 11.04
CA VAL A 38 28.53 -8.55 12.45
C VAL A 38 28.77 -7.34 13.37
N GLU A 39 29.55 -6.37 12.90
CA GLU A 39 29.85 -5.13 13.62
C GLU A 39 28.56 -4.32 13.87
N GLU A 40 27.71 -4.20 12.87
CA GLU A 40 26.41 -3.49 13.00
C GLU A 40 25.47 -4.21 13.97
N VAL A 41 25.47 -5.53 13.98
CA VAL A 41 24.70 -6.32 14.96
C VAL A 41 25.20 -6.08 16.38
N ILE A 42 26.53 -6.12 16.60
CA ILE A 42 27.13 -5.83 17.90
C ILE A 42 26.83 -4.40 18.35
N GLN A 43 26.96 -3.44 17.45
CA GLN A 43 26.59 -2.04 17.73
C GLN A 43 25.12 -1.92 18.12
N GLY A 44 24.21 -2.54 17.38
CA GLY A 44 22.78 -2.53 17.68
C GLY A 44 22.41 -3.17 19.02
N CYS A 45 23.24 -4.09 19.57
CA CYS A 45 23.07 -4.62 20.90
C CYS A 45 23.47 -3.63 22.02
N ASN A 46 24.32 -2.66 21.71
CA ASN A 46 24.90 -1.72 22.68
C ASN A 46 24.30 -0.31 22.59
N THR A 47 23.58 0.03 21.52
CA THR A 47 23.01 1.36 21.30
C THR A 47 21.57 1.25 20.81
N SER A 48 20.76 2.27 21.11
CA SER A 48 19.42 2.42 20.54
C SER A 48 19.43 3.02 19.13
N GLU A 49 20.59 3.46 18.65
CA GLU A 49 20.76 4.03 17.32
C GLU A 49 21.19 2.94 16.34
N THR A 50 20.41 2.77 15.27
CA THR A 50 20.74 1.86 14.17
C THR A 50 21.13 2.64 12.94
N PRO A 51 22.11 2.16 12.13
CA PRO A 51 22.43 2.80 10.86
C PRO A 51 21.22 2.80 9.95
N VAL A 52 20.88 3.93 9.35
CA VAL A 52 19.84 4.02 8.33
C VAL A 52 20.45 3.59 6.98
N THR A 53 20.64 2.30 6.82
CA THR A 53 21.18 1.71 5.58
C THR A 53 20.09 1.21 4.65
N TYR A 54 18.88 1.64 4.87
CA TYR A 54 17.70 1.18 4.17
C TYR A 54 17.63 1.69 2.73
N TYR A 55 16.77 1.07 1.90
CA TYR A 55 16.60 1.41 0.49
C TYR A 55 16.19 2.88 0.23
N SER A 56 15.72 3.59 1.23
CA SER A 56 15.38 5.01 1.15
C SER A 56 16.17 5.81 2.19
N LYS A 57 17.24 6.43 1.77
CA LYS A 57 18.05 7.32 2.63
C LYS A 57 17.37 8.66 2.90
N GLU A 58 16.50 9.09 1.99
CA GLU A 58 15.79 10.36 2.07
C GLU A 58 14.30 10.15 1.80
N MET A 59 13.48 10.81 2.60
CA MET A 59 12.05 10.91 2.34
C MET A 59 11.75 12.31 1.83
N ARG A 60 11.11 12.40 0.66
CA ARG A 60 10.62 13.67 0.11
C ARG A 60 9.11 13.74 0.25
N TYR A 61 8.62 14.84 0.74
CA TYR A 61 7.20 15.09 0.95
C TYR A 61 6.88 16.55 0.64
N PRO A 62 5.70 16.89 0.09
CA PRO A 62 5.32 18.28 -0.15
C PRO A 62 5.34 19.10 1.14
N ARG A 63 5.97 20.26 1.09
CA ARG A 63 6.05 21.14 2.26
C ARG A 63 4.68 21.68 2.68
N LYS A 64 3.79 21.89 1.71
CA LYS A 64 2.43 22.40 1.90
C LYS A 64 1.41 21.54 1.15
N GLY A 65 0.16 21.49 1.64
CA GLY A 65 -0.95 20.86 0.96
C GLY A 65 -1.00 19.33 1.03
N GLY A 66 -0.11 18.71 1.80
CA GLY A 66 -0.08 17.26 2.00
C GLY A 66 0.24 16.48 0.73
N PHE A 67 0.03 15.15 0.77
CA PHE A 67 0.34 14.26 -0.36
C PHE A 67 -0.45 14.61 -1.63
N LYS A 68 -1.66 15.13 -1.49
CA LYS A 68 -2.50 15.57 -2.62
C LYS A 68 -1.76 16.58 -3.50
N GLN A 69 -0.97 17.48 -2.92
CA GLN A 69 -0.22 18.48 -3.67
C GLN A 69 0.81 17.88 -4.62
N PHE A 70 1.37 16.72 -4.27
CA PHE A 70 2.30 16.01 -5.16
C PHE A 70 1.63 15.58 -6.47
N LEU A 71 0.34 15.26 -6.41
CA LEU A 71 -0.42 14.79 -7.56
C LEU A 71 -1.16 15.91 -8.30
N SER A 72 -1.23 17.13 -7.74
CA SER A 72 -2.08 18.21 -8.28
C SER A 72 -1.79 18.52 -9.75
N ALA A 73 -0.51 18.62 -10.12
CA ALA A 73 -0.11 18.90 -11.50
C ALA A 73 -0.47 17.77 -12.49
N LEU A 74 -0.55 16.52 -12.01
CA LEU A 74 -0.91 15.38 -12.85
C LEU A 74 -2.40 15.31 -13.14
N VAL A 75 -3.24 15.83 -12.24
CA VAL A 75 -4.70 15.80 -12.35
C VAL A 75 -5.27 17.09 -12.93
N GLU A 76 -4.45 18.13 -12.97
CA GLU A 76 -4.82 19.41 -13.57
C GLU A 76 -5.14 19.23 -15.06
N ASN A 77 -6.26 19.78 -15.50
CA ASN A 77 -6.77 19.64 -16.87
C ASN A 77 -7.15 18.23 -17.33
N GLN A 78 -7.29 17.27 -16.41
CA GLN A 78 -7.82 15.95 -16.74
C GLN A 78 -9.33 15.90 -16.54
N ASP A 79 -10.04 15.18 -17.44
CA ASP A 79 -11.47 14.90 -17.27
C ASP A 79 -11.67 13.82 -16.19
N ILE A 80 -11.76 14.25 -14.94
CA ILE A 80 -11.97 13.35 -13.79
C ILE A 80 -13.44 13.33 -13.43
N ARG A 81 -14.09 12.18 -13.59
CA ARG A 81 -15.51 11.98 -13.28
C ARG A 81 -15.68 11.30 -11.94
N TYR A 82 -16.08 12.07 -10.94
CA TYR A 82 -16.33 11.58 -9.61
C TYR A 82 -17.72 10.93 -9.47
N ASN A 83 -17.89 10.09 -8.43
CA ASN A 83 -19.13 9.40 -8.12
C ASN A 83 -19.63 8.52 -9.27
N GLN A 84 -18.72 7.93 -10.03
CA GLN A 84 -18.96 6.99 -11.12
C GLN A 84 -18.41 5.61 -10.71
N GLN A 85 -19.29 4.71 -10.34
CA GLN A 85 -18.91 3.32 -10.04
C GLN A 85 -19.02 2.49 -11.30
N VAL A 86 -17.92 1.98 -11.82
CA VAL A 86 -17.91 1.02 -12.92
C VAL A 86 -18.51 -0.31 -12.45
N ILE A 87 -19.46 -0.85 -13.20
CA ILE A 87 -20.11 -2.13 -12.89
C ILE A 87 -19.95 -3.18 -13.98
N SER A 88 -19.58 -2.77 -15.19
CA SER A 88 -19.39 -3.69 -16.31
C SER A 88 -18.34 -3.16 -17.28
N ILE A 89 -17.52 -4.06 -17.78
CA ILE A 89 -16.48 -3.79 -18.78
C ILE A 89 -16.63 -4.82 -19.91
N ASP A 90 -16.90 -4.33 -21.09
CA ASP A 90 -17.00 -5.09 -22.33
C ASP A 90 -15.75 -4.80 -23.17
N VAL A 91 -14.79 -5.72 -23.13
CA VAL A 91 -13.50 -5.54 -23.80
C VAL A 91 -13.64 -5.67 -25.32
N GLU A 92 -14.53 -6.54 -25.79
CA GLU A 92 -14.76 -6.76 -27.23
C GLU A 92 -15.33 -5.51 -27.90
N ASN A 93 -16.34 -4.90 -27.25
CA ASN A 93 -16.98 -3.68 -27.75
C ASN A 93 -16.31 -2.40 -27.22
N ARG A 94 -15.28 -2.51 -26.39
CA ARG A 94 -14.57 -1.38 -25.75
C ARG A 94 -15.51 -0.44 -25.01
N LEU A 95 -16.45 -1.01 -24.27
CA LEU A 95 -17.52 -0.27 -23.59
C LEU A 95 -17.45 -0.50 -22.07
N LEU A 96 -17.53 0.59 -21.33
CA LEU A 96 -17.60 0.61 -19.88
C LEU A 96 -18.95 1.16 -19.46
N ARG A 97 -19.60 0.51 -18.46
CA ARG A 97 -20.85 0.96 -17.85
C ARG A 97 -20.70 1.29 -16.39
N THR A 98 -21.39 2.32 -15.96
CA THR A 98 -21.47 2.73 -14.57
C THR A 98 -22.80 2.36 -13.92
N SER A 99 -22.84 2.39 -12.59
CA SER A 99 -24.05 2.16 -11.78
C SER A 99 -25.15 3.19 -12.04
N LYS A 100 -24.81 4.35 -12.62
CA LYS A 100 -25.77 5.39 -13.01
C LYS A 100 -26.36 5.18 -14.40
N GLY A 101 -25.90 4.16 -15.12
CA GLY A 101 -26.35 3.89 -16.48
C GLY A 101 -25.53 4.60 -17.58
N ASP A 102 -24.52 5.38 -17.19
CA ASP A 102 -23.64 6.02 -18.17
C ASP A 102 -22.76 4.99 -18.87
N GLU A 103 -22.53 5.20 -20.16
CA GLU A 103 -21.68 4.37 -21.00
C GLU A 103 -20.51 5.18 -21.54
N TYR A 104 -19.32 4.58 -21.50
CA TYR A 104 -18.10 5.21 -22.01
C TYR A 104 -17.37 4.24 -22.94
N GLN A 105 -17.08 4.70 -24.15
CA GLN A 105 -16.19 4.00 -25.05
C GLN A 105 -14.72 4.30 -24.70
N PHE A 106 -13.84 3.33 -24.88
CA PHE A 106 -12.42 3.48 -24.65
C PHE A 106 -11.58 2.79 -25.73
N ASP A 107 -10.46 3.36 -26.07
CA ASP A 107 -9.46 2.72 -26.90
C ASP A 107 -8.50 1.88 -26.07
N ARG A 108 -8.15 2.38 -24.89
CA ARG A 108 -7.31 1.71 -23.90
C ARG A 108 -7.89 1.93 -22.52
N LEU A 109 -7.86 0.89 -21.71
CA LEU A 109 -8.31 0.92 -20.32
C LEU A 109 -7.16 0.56 -19.39
N ILE A 110 -6.90 1.43 -18.42
CA ILE A 110 -5.95 1.18 -17.32
C ILE A 110 -6.76 1.17 -16.03
N SER A 111 -6.64 0.12 -15.27
CA SER A 111 -7.32 -0.01 -13.98
C SER A 111 -6.32 -0.11 -12.84
N SER A 112 -6.58 0.63 -11.77
CA SER A 112 -5.87 0.53 -10.49
C SER A 112 -6.65 -0.26 -9.44
N LEU A 113 -7.80 -0.81 -9.80
CA LEU A 113 -8.59 -1.65 -8.89
C LEU A 113 -7.91 -3.02 -8.66
N PRO A 114 -8.19 -3.69 -7.55
CA PRO A 114 -7.75 -5.05 -7.34
C PRO A 114 -8.20 -5.96 -8.49
N LEU A 115 -7.29 -6.80 -8.98
CA LEU A 115 -7.55 -7.66 -10.14
C LEU A 115 -8.82 -8.52 -9.98
N PRO A 116 -9.12 -9.13 -8.82
CA PRO A 116 -10.37 -9.86 -8.63
C PRO A 116 -11.62 -9.01 -8.88
N GLU A 117 -11.61 -7.74 -8.50
CA GLU A 117 -12.75 -6.85 -8.72
C GLU A 117 -12.89 -6.47 -10.19
N VAL A 118 -11.78 -6.25 -10.88
CA VAL A 118 -11.80 -5.99 -12.34
C VAL A 118 -12.39 -7.16 -13.09
N ILE A 119 -11.94 -8.39 -12.79
CA ILE A 119 -12.40 -9.60 -13.49
C ILE A 119 -13.90 -9.84 -13.27
N LYS A 120 -14.43 -9.54 -12.09
CA LYS A 120 -15.88 -9.65 -11.83
C LYS A 120 -16.73 -8.72 -12.71
N MET A 121 -16.16 -7.59 -13.15
CA MET A 121 -16.84 -6.63 -14.01
C MET A 121 -16.70 -6.95 -15.50
N LEU A 122 -15.73 -7.79 -15.88
CA LEU A 122 -15.52 -8.16 -17.28
C LEU A 122 -16.65 -9.07 -17.79
N LYS A 123 -17.08 -8.84 -19.03
CA LYS A 123 -17.95 -9.76 -19.74
C LYS A 123 -17.15 -10.90 -20.39
N ASN A 124 -17.79 -12.05 -20.56
CA ASN A 124 -17.26 -13.19 -21.30
C ASN A 124 -15.91 -13.71 -20.78
N VAL A 125 -15.72 -13.72 -19.45
CA VAL A 125 -14.48 -14.21 -18.83
C VAL A 125 -14.38 -15.73 -18.96
N PRO A 126 -13.27 -16.28 -19.48
CA PRO A 126 -13.04 -17.72 -19.51
C PRO A 126 -13.07 -18.36 -18.11
N VAL A 127 -13.56 -19.60 -18.03
CA VAL A 127 -13.77 -20.31 -16.75
C VAL A 127 -12.44 -20.52 -16.00
N ASP A 128 -11.38 -20.81 -16.71
CA ASP A 128 -10.04 -20.98 -16.14
C ASP A 128 -9.53 -19.68 -15.49
N VAL A 129 -9.81 -18.51 -16.09
CA VAL A 129 -9.52 -17.19 -15.51
C VAL A 129 -10.34 -16.95 -14.24
N CYS A 130 -11.65 -17.26 -14.26
CA CYS A 130 -12.49 -17.17 -13.08
C CYS A 130 -11.96 -18.05 -11.93
N ASN A 131 -11.56 -19.29 -12.24
CA ASN A 131 -10.98 -20.21 -11.28
C ASN A 131 -9.61 -19.74 -10.74
N ALA A 132 -8.80 -19.10 -11.55
CA ALA A 132 -7.53 -18.51 -11.12
C ALA A 132 -7.76 -17.34 -10.17
N VAL A 133 -8.70 -16.45 -10.51
CA VAL A 133 -9.05 -15.25 -9.71
C VAL A 133 -9.64 -15.65 -8.36
N ALA A 134 -10.43 -16.72 -8.28
CA ALA A 134 -10.99 -17.21 -7.02
C ALA A 134 -9.92 -17.59 -5.98
N ARG A 135 -8.67 -17.80 -6.42
CA ARG A 135 -7.52 -18.12 -5.56
C ARG A 135 -6.68 -16.90 -5.20
N LEU A 136 -6.98 -15.73 -5.75
CA LEU A 136 -6.29 -14.49 -5.41
C LEU A 136 -6.88 -13.87 -4.15
N HIS A 137 -6.01 -13.42 -3.26
CA HIS A 137 -6.37 -12.66 -2.08
C HIS A 137 -5.91 -11.21 -2.20
N CYS A 138 -6.80 -10.29 -1.86
CA CYS A 138 -6.47 -8.88 -1.73
C CYS A 138 -6.55 -8.49 -0.27
N THR A 139 -5.45 -8.01 0.29
CA THR A 139 -5.43 -7.50 1.65
C THR A 139 -6.28 -6.23 1.73
N CYS A 140 -7.19 -6.19 2.68
CA CYS A 140 -7.97 -5.01 3.02
C CYS A 140 -7.53 -4.50 4.38
N GLY A 141 -7.53 -3.18 4.56
CA GLY A 141 -7.17 -2.56 5.82
C GLY A 141 -8.00 -1.32 6.11
N TYR A 142 -8.12 -1.00 7.38
CA TYR A 142 -8.71 0.25 7.83
C TYR A 142 -7.61 1.22 8.24
N GLN A 143 -7.72 2.45 7.76
CA GLN A 143 -6.90 3.55 8.23
C GLN A 143 -7.77 4.50 9.04
N ILE A 144 -7.40 4.68 10.32
CA ILE A 144 -8.09 5.58 11.24
C ILE A 144 -7.21 6.79 11.46
N SER A 145 -7.73 7.99 11.15
CA SER A 145 -7.06 9.26 11.43
C SER A 145 -7.53 9.79 12.77
N VAL A 146 -6.58 10.09 13.66
CA VAL A 146 -6.85 10.62 15.00
C VAL A 146 -6.22 12.01 15.12
N GLY A 147 -7.07 13.01 15.41
CA GLY A 147 -6.61 14.37 15.75
C GLY A 147 -6.32 14.49 17.23
N LEU A 148 -5.16 15.03 17.58
CA LEU A 148 -4.74 15.27 18.96
C LEU A 148 -4.68 16.77 19.26
N LYS A 149 -5.17 17.19 20.43
CA LYS A 149 -5.06 18.58 20.89
C LYS A 149 -3.70 18.92 21.53
N THR A 150 -2.65 18.27 21.07
CA THR A 150 -1.29 18.48 21.59
C THR A 150 -0.27 18.42 20.48
N LYS A 151 0.78 19.24 20.62
CA LYS A 151 1.99 19.16 19.78
C LYS A 151 3.04 18.23 20.37
N ASN A 152 2.86 17.79 21.61
CA ASN A 152 3.77 16.84 22.27
C ASN A 152 3.45 15.43 21.82
N ILE A 153 3.95 15.05 20.65
CA ILE A 153 3.84 13.72 20.07
C ILE A 153 5.22 13.07 20.04
N PRO A 154 5.30 11.74 20.13
CA PRO A 154 6.58 11.05 19.99
C PRO A 154 7.28 11.40 18.67
N PRO A 155 8.61 11.57 18.65
CA PRO A 155 9.38 12.05 17.51
C PRO A 155 9.62 10.97 16.44
N TYR A 156 8.75 9.98 16.35
CA TYR A 156 8.86 8.90 15.39
C TYR A 156 7.82 9.04 14.30
N LEU A 157 8.24 8.88 13.05
CA LEU A 157 7.36 8.99 11.91
C LEU A 157 6.35 7.85 11.85
N TRP A 158 6.76 6.64 12.25
CA TRP A 158 5.89 5.48 12.40
C TRP A 158 6.42 4.49 13.42
N TRP A 159 5.49 3.68 13.93
CA TRP A 159 5.74 2.52 14.79
C TRP A 159 5.13 1.29 14.17
N TYR A 160 5.83 0.20 14.27
CA TYR A 160 5.28 -1.12 13.96
C TYR A 160 4.86 -1.80 15.26
N ILE A 161 3.71 -2.43 15.26
CA ILE A 161 3.15 -3.13 16.42
C ILE A 161 3.10 -4.61 16.04
N TYR A 162 3.91 -5.41 16.74
CA TYR A 162 4.07 -6.85 16.47
C TYR A 162 3.20 -7.71 17.36
N ASP A 163 2.76 -7.18 18.51
CA ASP A 163 1.90 -7.87 19.45
C ASP A 163 0.59 -8.28 18.78
N GLU A 164 0.26 -9.57 18.84
CA GLU A 164 -0.89 -10.12 18.13
C GLU A 164 -2.23 -9.74 18.78
N ASP A 165 -2.23 -9.42 20.07
CA ASP A 165 -3.40 -8.97 20.85
C ASP A 165 -3.73 -7.48 20.64
N ILE A 166 -2.85 -6.70 20.02
CA ILE A 166 -3.07 -5.29 19.67
C ILE A 166 -3.45 -5.19 18.18
N LEU A 167 -4.69 -4.82 17.85
CA LEU A 167 -5.19 -4.83 16.47
C LEU A 167 -4.38 -4.01 15.45
N PRO A 168 -3.99 -2.74 15.70
CA PRO A 168 -3.22 -1.98 14.74
C PRO A 168 -1.88 -2.65 14.40
N ALA A 169 -1.56 -2.75 13.11
CA ALA A 169 -0.25 -3.23 12.66
C ALA A 169 0.79 -2.11 12.64
N ARG A 170 0.35 -0.87 12.46
CA ARG A 170 1.23 0.30 12.37
C ARG A 170 0.50 1.58 12.76
N VAL A 171 1.20 2.44 13.46
CA VAL A 171 0.79 3.82 13.74
C VAL A 171 1.79 4.75 13.06
N TYR A 172 1.36 5.88 12.52
CA TYR A 172 2.27 6.87 11.97
C TYR A 172 1.79 8.29 12.27
N SER A 173 2.74 9.22 12.32
CA SER A 173 2.52 10.63 12.62
C SER A 173 2.68 11.48 11.35
N PRO A 174 1.61 11.73 10.59
CA PRO A 174 1.69 12.51 9.35
C PRO A 174 2.14 13.95 9.58
N SER A 175 1.88 14.53 10.75
CA SER A 175 2.34 15.86 11.14
C SER A 175 3.86 16.02 11.14
N LEU A 176 4.60 14.94 11.32
CA LEU A 176 6.07 14.96 11.23
C LEU A 176 6.60 14.99 9.78
N LYS A 177 5.75 14.76 8.79
CA LYS A 177 6.15 14.80 7.38
C LYS A 177 6.20 16.21 6.81
N SER A 178 5.36 17.10 7.33
CA SER A 178 5.26 18.48 6.87
C SER A 178 4.76 19.37 8.01
N PRO A 179 5.28 20.60 8.14
CA PRO A 179 4.80 21.57 9.14
C PRO A 179 3.31 21.89 9.01
N ASP A 180 2.75 21.74 7.81
CA ASP A 180 1.35 22.08 7.51
C ASP A 180 0.39 20.91 7.77
N ASN A 181 0.89 19.74 8.18
CA ASN A 181 0.07 18.58 8.55
C ASN A 181 -0.33 18.59 10.05
N VAL A 182 -0.43 19.75 10.63
CA VAL A 182 -0.72 19.94 12.07
C VAL A 182 -2.19 20.29 12.26
#